data_3f145b0a8fb514074efa54468cd76706
#
_entry.id   3f145b0a8fb514074efa54468cd76706
#
_cell.length_a   1.000
_cell.length_b   1.000
_cell.length_c   1.000
_cell.angle_alpha   90.00
_cell.angle_beta   90.00
_cell.angle_gamma   90.00
#
_symmetry.space_group_name_H-M   'P 1'
#
loop_
_entity.id
_entity.type
_entity.pdbx_description
1 polymer ?
#
loop_
_entity_poly.entity_id
_entity_poly.type
_entity_poly.pdbx_seq_one_letter_code
_entity_poly.pdbx_strand_id
1 'polypeptide(L)'
;MEDLELTKEWDKIFPKSYKVNHSKVTFRNRYGITLAADMYTPKNINGKMAAIAISGPFGAVKEQASGLYAQTMAERGFLTIAFDPSYTGESGGTPRYVASPDINTEDFCAAVDFLSTHDDVDPERIGIIGICGWGGMALNAATIDTRIKATVTSTMYDMSRVNANGYFDSMNADQRHELRRQLNEQRTIDTKNGSYALTGGVVDPLPDDVPWFVKDYHNYYKTDRGYHKRSLNSNGGWNKTSALSFINMPLLTYSDEIRSAVLMIHGEKAHSRYFSEDAFKKLTGDNKELLILPGAVSYTHLRAHET
;
A
#
# COMPACT_ATOMS: atom_id res chain seq x y z
N MET A 1 19.23 7.04 -13.51
CA MET A 1 17.87 6.97 -12.90
C MET A 1 16.96 7.79 -13.79
N GLU A 2 15.68 7.41 -13.90
CA GLU A 2 14.66 8.26 -14.52
C GLU A 2 14.57 9.55 -13.71
N ASP A 3 14.62 10.71 -14.39
CA ASP A 3 14.46 12.01 -13.73
C ASP A 3 12.97 12.24 -13.44
N LEU A 4 12.61 12.24 -12.16
CA LEU A 4 11.24 12.45 -11.71
C LEU A 4 11.00 13.93 -11.38
N GLU A 5 9.85 14.45 -11.80
CA GLU A 5 9.39 15.78 -11.38
C GLU A 5 8.74 15.70 -9.99
N LEU A 6 9.51 16.00 -8.95
CA LEU A 6 9.04 15.95 -7.57
C LEU A 6 8.50 17.32 -7.13
N THR A 7 7.31 17.32 -6.53
CA THR A 7 6.69 18.52 -5.94
C THR A 7 7.51 19.01 -4.76
N LYS A 8 7.92 20.28 -4.78
CA LYS A 8 8.75 20.90 -3.73
C LYS A 8 7.93 21.43 -2.56
N GLU A 9 6.67 21.77 -2.79
CA GLU A 9 5.76 22.31 -1.80
C GLU A 9 5.19 21.21 -0.89
N TRP A 10 4.69 21.64 0.28
CA TRP A 10 3.96 20.75 1.18
C TRP A 10 2.53 20.58 0.67
N ASP A 11 2.30 19.53 -0.10
CA ASP A 11 1.00 19.20 -0.71
C ASP A 11 0.29 18.01 -0.06
N LYS A 12 0.65 17.72 1.18
CA LYS A 12 0.09 16.61 1.95
C LYS A 12 -1.23 16.98 2.60
N ILE A 13 -2.12 16.01 2.74
CA ILE A 13 -3.44 16.19 3.36
C ILE A 13 -3.39 16.31 4.91
N PHE A 14 -2.21 16.30 5.48
CA PHE A 14 -1.99 16.43 6.92
C PHE A 14 -0.97 17.54 7.21
N PRO A 15 -1.02 18.16 8.42
CA PRO A 15 -0.14 19.25 8.78
C PRO A 15 1.31 18.78 8.91
N LYS A 16 2.25 19.65 8.54
CA LYS A 16 3.68 19.41 8.72
C LYS A 16 4.07 19.45 10.19
N SER A 17 4.73 18.41 10.66
CA SER A 17 5.26 18.37 12.02
C SER A 17 6.55 19.19 12.15
N TYR A 18 6.65 19.95 13.22
CA TYR A 18 7.87 20.66 13.58
C TYR A 18 8.91 19.78 14.31
N LYS A 19 8.53 18.56 14.70
CA LYS A 19 9.40 17.64 15.47
C LYS A 19 10.33 16.83 14.57
N VAL A 20 10.07 16.79 13.29
CA VAL A 20 10.84 15.99 12.31
C VAL A 20 11.34 16.85 11.16
N ASN A 21 12.42 16.40 10.53
CA ASN A 21 12.86 16.90 9.23
C ASN A 21 12.14 16.11 8.13
N HIS A 22 11.91 16.76 7.00
CA HIS A 22 11.29 16.15 5.83
C HIS A 22 12.13 16.44 4.59
N SER A 23 12.37 15.43 3.76
CA SER A 23 13.00 15.57 2.45
C SER A 23 12.36 14.57 1.48
N LYS A 24 12.43 14.88 0.18
CA LYS A 24 12.09 13.91 -0.86
C LYS A 24 13.34 13.14 -1.25
N VAL A 25 13.16 11.82 -1.45
CA VAL A 25 14.22 10.91 -1.88
C VAL A 25 13.70 10.04 -3.02
N THR A 26 14.64 9.50 -3.80
CA THR A 26 14.33 8.54 -4.87
C THR A 26 15.25 7.33 -4.74
N PHE A 27 14.73 6.17 -5.08
CA PHE A 27 15.47 4.93 -5.16
C PHE A 27 14.94 4.08 -6.32
N ARG A 28 15.63 3.02 -6.68
CA ARG A 28 15.27 2.20 -7.83
C ARG A 28 14.97 0.78 -7.39
N ASN A 29 13.90 0.19 -7.92
CA ASN A 29 13.66 -1.24 -7.75
C ASN A 29 14.48 -2.08 -8.76
N ARG A 30 14.53 -3.40 -8.59
CA ARG A 30 15.29 -4.31 -9.47
C ARG A 30 14.77 -4.35 -10.91
N TYR A 31 13.58 -3.86 -11.17
CA TYR A 31 13.01 -3.70 -12.52
C TYR A 31 13.44 -2.39 -13.20
N GLY A 32 14.24 -1.58 -12.52
CA GLY A 32 14.77 -0.33 -13.06
C GLY A 32 13.82 0.86 -12.90
N ILE A 33 12.68 0.68 -12.25
CA ILE A 33 11.70 1.75 -12.01
C ILE A 33 12.19 2.62 -10.86
N THR A 34 12.22 3.94 -11.06
CA THR A 34 12.55 4.91 -10.01
C THR A 34 11.33 5.20 -9.16
N LEU A 35 11.45 5.01 -7.85
CA LEU A 35 10.40 5.29 -6.87
C LEU A 35 10.66 6.63 -6.19
N ALA A 36 9.59 7.38 -5.93
CA ALA A 36 9.59 8.62 -5.18
C ALA A 36 9.08 8.39 -3.77
N ALA A 37 9.78 8.92 -2.78
CA ALA A 37 9.38 8.83 -1.38
C ALA A 37 9.55 10.17 -0.64
N ASP A 38 8.74 10.32 0.39
CA ASP A 38 8.93 11.32 1.44
C ASP A 38 9.67 10.68 2.61
N MET A 39 10.86 11.18 2.94
CA MET A 39 11.64 10.74 4.08
C MET A 39 11.45 11.70 5.26
N TYR A 40 11.19 11.12 6.43
CA TYR A 40 11.07 11.85 7.69
C TYR A 40 12.11 11.35 8.68
N THR A 41 12.85 12.31 9.27
CA THR A 41 13.87 11.98 10.26
C THR A 41 13.64 12.77 11.56
N PRO A 42 13.79 12.18 12.74
CA PRO A 42 13.77 12.90 14.00
C PRO A 42 14.80 14.03 14.00
N LYS A 43 14.52 15.16 14.66
CA LYS A 43 15.48 16.28 14.72
C LYS A 43 16.69 16.00 15.63
N ASN A 44 16.50 15.22 16.68
CA ASN A 44 17.54 14.91 17.65
C ASN A 44 17.95 13.45 17.52
N ILE A 45 19.02 13.20 16.77
CA ILE A 45 19.52 11.85 16.48
C ILE A 45 20.83 11.65 17.24
N ASN A 46 20.97 10.52 17.93
CA ASN A 46 22.23 10.02 18.47
C ASN A 46 22.44 8.59 17.93
N GLY A 47 23.39 8.45 16.99
CA GLY A 47 23.73 7.14 16.39
C GLY A 47 22.73 6.68 15.33
N LYS A 48 22.88 5.41 14.91
CA LYS A 48 22.04 4.78 13.87
C LYS A 48 20.64 4.45 14.41
N MET A 49 19.62 4.73 13.60
CA MET A 49 18.21 4.55 13.93
C MET A 49 17.65 3.25 13.37
N ALA A 50 16.62 2.74 14.02
CA ALA A 50 15.69 1.83 13.36
C ALA A 50 14.92 2.59 12.27
N ALA A 51 14.62 1.91 11.16
CA ALA A 51 13.95 2.53 10.04
C ALA A 51 12.69 1.77 9.61
N ILE A 52 11.74 2.49 9.01
CA ILE A 52 10.46 1.93 8.57
C ILE A 52 10.11 2.43 7.16
N ALA A 53 9.84 1.50 6.24
CA ALA A 53 9.23 1.82 4.95
C ALA A 53 7.71 1.61 4.99
N ILE A 54 6.96 2.56 4.44
CA ILE A 54 5.49 2.61 4.56
C ILE A 54 4.85 2.85 3.20
N SER A 55 3.82 2.09 2.87
CA SER A 55 3.01 2.33 1.67
C SER A 55 1.54 1.93 1.83
N GLY A 56 0.70 2.46 0.96
CA GLY A 56 -0.75 2.25 0.93
C GLY A 56 -1.55 3.44 1.45
N PRO A 57 -2.87 3.37 1.39
CA PRO A 57 -3.74 2.32 0.82
C PRO A 57 -3.57 2.11 -0.70
N PHE A 58 -4.15 1.03 -1.22
CA PHE A 58 -4.16 0.73 -2.65
C PHE A 58 -4.90 1.85 -3.41
N GLY A 59 -4.22 2.51 -4.37
CA GLY A 59 -4.74 3.67 -5.08
C GLY A 59 -4.54 5.02 -4.38
N ALA A 60 -3.99 5.04 -3.17
CA ALA A 60 -3.55 6.25 -2.49
C ALA A 60 -2.12 6.64 -2.89
N VAL A 61 -1.68 7.81 -2.46
CA VAL A 61 -0.32 8.32 -2.62
C VAL A 61 0.32 8.64 -1.27
N LYS A 62 1.63 8.78 -1.25
CA LYS A 62 2.44 9.05 -0.05
C LYS A 62 2.06 10.37 0.67
N GLU A 63 1.37 11.27 -0.02
CA GLU A 63 0.85 12.52 0.56
C GLU A 63 -0.42 12.32 1.41
N GLN A 64 -0.93 11.08 1.48
CA GLN A 64 -2.12 10.69 2.25
C GLN A 64 -1.73 9.84 3.47
N ALA A 65 -2.45 8.77 3.77
CA ALA A 65 -2.29 7.98 5.00
C ALA A 65 -0.86 7.48 5.26
N SER A 66 -0.15 6.96 4.26
CA SER A 66 1.20 6.44 4.46
C SER A 66 2.19 7.52 4.90
N GLY A 67 2.08 8.76 4.37
CA GLY A 67 2.91 9.88 4.80
C GLY A 67 2.61 10.31 6.23
N LEU A 68 1.33 10.30 6.63
CA LEU A 68 0.93 10.58 8.01
C LEU A 68 1.51 9.54 8.98
N TYR A 69 1.42 8.24 8.63
CA TYR A 69 2.05 7.18 9.41
C TYR A 69 3.56 7.39 9.51
N ALA A 70 4.21 7.71 8.39
CA ALA A 70 5.66 7.96 8.36
C ALA A 70 6.05 9.12 9.27
N GLN A 71 5.38 10.28 9.16
CA GLN A 71 5.62 11.43 10.02
C GLN A 71 5.42 11.07 11.50
N THR A 72 4.33 10.37 11.83
CA THR A 72 4.01 9.98 13.21
C THR A 72 5.03 9.01 13.79
N MET A 73 5.53 8.06 13.01
CA MET A 73 6.57 7.14 13.47
C MET A 73 7.94 7.83 13.59
N ALA A 74 8.22 8.82 12.73
CA ALA A 74 9.43 9.62 12.88
C ALA A 74 9.41 10.49 14.15
N GLU A 75 8.26 11.00 14.57
CA GLU A 75 8.11 11.67 15.86
C GLU A 75 8.41 10.76 17.06
N ARG A 76 8.33 9.45 16.87
CA ARG A 76 8.66 8.41 17.87
C ARG A 76 10.08 7.88 17.79
N GLY A 77 10.93 8.49 16.95
CA GLY A 77 12.35 8.20 16.89
C GLY A 77 12.81 7.24 15.79
N PHE A 78 11.97 6.90 14.83
CA PHE A 78 12.34 6.10 13.66
C PHE A 78 12.76 7.01 12.48
N LEU A 79 13.71 6.59 11.67
CA LEU A 79 13.83 7.12 10.31
C LEU A 79 12.77 6.44 9.45
N THR A 80 11.95 7.21 8.74
CA THR A 80 10.85 6.64 7.97
C THR A 80 10.81 7.14 6.54
N ILE A 81 10.33 6.28 5.64
CA ILE A 81 9.98 6.69 4.28
C ILE A 81 8.54 6.27 3.96
N ALA A 82 7.77 7.19 3.37
CA ALA A 82 6.52 6.86 2.70
C ALA A 82 6.74 6.96 1.20
N PHE A 83 6.51 5.91 0.44
CA PHE A 83 6.78 5.87 -1.00
C PHE A 83 5.52 5.68 -1.83
N ASP A 84 5.52 6.29 -3.02
CA ASP A 84 4.55 5.96 -4.06
C ASP A 84 4.99 4.66 -4.74
N PRO A 85 4.06 3.73 -4.98
CA PRO A 85 4.36 2.52 -5.75
C PRO A 85 4.80 2.80 -7.18
N SER A 86 5.50 1.85 -7.78
CA SER A 86 5.74 1.84 -9.22
C SER A 86 4.48 2.19 -10.01
N TYR A 87 4.61 2.99 -11.05
CA TYR A 87 3.56 3.44 -11.99
C TYR A 87 2.56 4.45 -11.43
N THR A 88 2.66 4.88 -10.17
CA THR A 88 1.67 5.77 -9.54
C THR A 88 2.33 6.96 -8.85
N GLY A 89 1.52 7.95 -8.51
CA GLY A 89 1.99 9.13 -7.81
C GLY A 89 3.13 9.84 -8.54
N GLU A 90 4.19 10.18 -7.81
CA GLU A 90 5.42 10.75 -8.35
C GLU A 90 6.46 9.69 -8.76
N SER A 91 6.22 8.40 -8.50
CA SER A 91 7.09 7.30 -8.95
C SER A 91 7.00 7.10 -10.46
N GLY A 92 8.08 6.61 -11.05
CA GLY A 92 8.19 6.35 -12.47
C GLY A 92 7.48 5.07 -12.94
N GLY A 93 7.83 4.68 -14.14
CA GLY A 93 7.30 3.49 -14.82
C GLY A 93 6.19 3.79 -15.83
N THR A 94 6.23 3.04 -16.94
CA THR A 94 5.25 3.11 -18.04
C THR A 94 4.83 1.70 -18.47
N PRO A 95 3.54 1.52 -18.85
CA PRO A 95 2.46 2.51 -18.82
C PRO A 95 2.07 2.90 -17.39
N ARG A 96 1.47 4.08 -17.21
CA ARG A 96 1.02 4.54 -15.88
C ARG A 96 -0.13 3.69 -15.34
N TYR A 97 -0.27 3.70 -14.02
CA TYR A 97 -1.40 3.12 -13.28
C TYR A 97 -1.51 1.60 -13.36
N VAL A 98 -0.39 0.94 -13.62
CA VAL A 98 -0.29 -0.53 -13.53
C VAL A 98 -0.19 -0.93 -12.06
N ALA A 99 -0.88 -2.02 -11.69
CA ALA A 99 -0.69 -2.72 -10.44
C ALA A 99 -0.21 -4.15 -10.74
N SER A 100 0.76 -4.61 -9.97
CA SER A 100 1.34 -5.95 -10.14
C SER A 100 1.70 -6.54 -8.78
N PRO A 101 1.27 -7.78 -8.46
CA PRO A 101 1.63 -8.40 -7.19
C PRO A 101 3.15 -8.55 -7.01
N ASP A 102 3.88 -8.83 -8.08
CA ASP A 102 5.33 -8.98 -8.05
C ASP A 102 6.04 -7.63 -7.92
N ILE A 103 5.78 -6.69 -8.83
CA ILE A 103 6.47 -5.40 -8.86
C ILE A 103 6.15 -4.59 -7.60
N ASN A 104 4.90 -4.59 -7.14
CA ASN A 104 4.53 -3.84 -5.95
C ASN A 104 5.04 -4.49 -4.65
N THR A 105 5.23 -5.80 -4.60
CA THR A 105 5.97 -6.45 -3.51
C THR A 105 7.44 -6.04 -3.53
N GLU A 106 8.06 -6.03 -4.73
CA GLU A 106 9.43 -5.59 -4.93
C GLU A 106 9.66 -4.13 -4.51
N ASP A 107 8.68 -3.25 -4.66
CA ASP A 107 8.79 -1.86 -4.23
C ASP A 107 9.10 -1.74 -2.73
N PHE A 108 8.59 -2.66 -1.87
CA PHE A 108 9.02 -2.75 -0.47
C PHE A 108 10.46 -3.23 -0.31
N CYS A 109 10.88 -4.24 -1.08
CA CYS A 109 12.27 -4.73 -1.04
C CYS A 109 13.25 -3.64 -1.47
N ALA A 110 12.92 -2.87 -2.51
CA ALA A 110 13.71 -1.72 -2.95
C ALA A 110 13.77 -0.59 -1.89
N ALA A 111 12.69 -0.38 -1.14
CA ALA A 111 12.68 0.54 -0.02
C ALA A 111 13.61 0.05 1.12
N VAL A 112 13.69 -1.26 1.35
CA VAL A 112 14.65 -1.88 2.28
C VAL A 112 16.08 -1.74 1.78
N ASP A 113 16.34 -1.90 0.46
CA ASP A 113 17.66 -1.64 -0.13
C ASP A 113 18.13 -0.20 0.16
N PHE A 114 17.25 0.76 -0.09
CA PHE A 114 17.54 2.17 0.19
C PHE A 114 17.85 2.41 1.68
N LEU A 115 17.00 1.91 2.58
CA LEU A 115 17.17 2.09 4.01
C LEU A 115 18.42 1.38 4.53
N SER A 116 18.73 0.17 4.05
CA SER A 116 19.88 -0.61 4.51
C SER A 116 21.23 0.02 4.13
N THR A 117 21.24 0.90 3.14
CA THR A 117 22.43 1.61 2.67
C THR A 117 22.52 3.06 3.16
N HIS A 118 21.51 3.53 3.93
CA HIS A 118 21.49 4.89 4.48
C HIS A 118 22.39 5.01 5.71
N ASP A 119 23.24 6.03 5.78
CA ASP A 119 24.26 6.19 6.84
C ASP A 119 23.69 6.24 8.26
N ASP A 120 22.49 6.84 8.41
CA ASP A 120 21.83 7.02 9.71
C ASP A 120 20.96 5.81 10.11
N VAL A 121 20.89 4.74 9.31
CA VAL A 121 20.06 3.55 9.56
C VAL A 121 20.90 2.39 10.11
N ASP A 122 20.38 1.71 11.12
CA ASP A 122 20.83 0.40 11.53
C ASP A 122 20.19 -0.68 10.65
N PRO A 123 20.94 -1.33 9.74
CA PRO A 123 20.39 -2.30 8.80
C PRO A 123 19.78 -3.54 9.47
N GLU A 124 20.13 -3.80 10.75
CA GLU A 124 19.55 -4.89 11.53
C GLU A 124 18.22 -4.50 12.21
N ARG A 125 17.74 -3.27 11.97
CA ARG A 125 16.53 -2.73 12.60
C ARG A 125 15.60 -2.06 11.58
N ILE A 126 15.32 -2.75 10.46
CA ILE A 126 14.42 -2.28 9.41
C ILE A 126 13.07 -2.99 9.51
N GLY A 127 12.00 -2.22 9.55
CA GLY A 127 10.62 -2.71 9.50
C GLY A 127 9.84 -2.11 8.32
N ILE A 128 8.67 -2.68 8.07
CA ILE A 128 7.75 -2.17 7.05
C ILE A 128 6.33 -2.05 7.59
N ILE A 129 5.56 -1.10 7.04
CA ILE A 129 4.12 -0.96 7.33
C ILE A 129 3.35 -0.96 6.00
N GLY A 130 2.44 -1.92 5.85
CA GLY A 130 1.51 -1.99 4.74
C GLY A 130 0.09 -1.63 5.15
N ILE A 131 -0.53 -0.65 4.46
CA ILE A 131 -1.88 -0.18 4.77
C ILE A 131 -2.86 -0.67 3.70
N CYS A 132 -4.00 -1.24 4.10
CA CYS A 132 -5.03 -1.73 3.21
C CYS A 132 -4.49 -2.78 2.22
N GLY A 133 -4.65 -2.63 0.90
CA GLY A 133 -4.09 -3.56 -0.09
C GLY A 133 -2.57 -3.75 -0.02
N TRP A 134 -1.85 -2.77 0.51
CA TRP A 134 -0.40 -2.86 0.74
C TRP A 134 -0.04 -3.73 1.96
N GLY A 135 -1.00 -4.07 2.81
CA GLY A 135 -0.80 -5.05 3.87
C GLY A 135 -0.47 -6.44 3.35
N GLY A 136 -1.18 -6.91 2.32
CA GLY A 136 -0.87 -8.18 1.65
C GLY A 136 0.50 -8.16 0.95
N MET A 137 0.87 -7.03 0.29
CA MET A 137 2.21 -6.86 -0.31
C MET A 137 3.30 -6.86 0.76
N ALA A 138 3.06 -6.23 1.93
CA ALA A 138 4.01 -6.21 3.04
C ALA A 138 4.27 -7.61 3.62
N LEU A 139 3.23 -8.43 3.79
CA LEU A 139 3.40 -9.83 4.22
C LEU A 139 4.19 -10.63 3.18
N ASN A 140 3.89 -10.45 1.89
CA ASN A 140 4.65 -11.12 0.83
C ASN A 140 6.11 -10.64 0.79
N ALA A 141 6.38 -9.35 0.97
CA ALA A 141 7.73 -8.82 1.05
C ALA A 141 8.50 -9.40 2.26
N ALA A 142 7.85 -9.54 3.42
CA ALA A 142 8.45 -10.17 4.61
C ALA A 142 8.78 -11.66 4.42
N THR A 143 8.10 -12.33 3.49
CA THR A 143 8.41 -13.71 3.10
C THR A 143 9.66 -13.78 2.22
N ILE A 144 9.84 -12.77 1.34
CA ILE A 144 10.93 -12.73 0.34
C ILE A 144 12.20 -12.14 0.94
N ASP A 145 12.09 -11.03 1.67
CA ASP A 145 13.24 -10.25 2.16
C ASP A 145 13.50 -10.49 3.66
N THR A 146 14.48 -11.30 3.95
CA THR A 146 14.87 -11.66 5.32
C THR A 146 15.51 -10.52 6.12
N ARG A 147 15.81 -9.38 5.50
CA ARG A 147 16.29 -8.15 6.17
C ARG A 147 15.15 -7.42 6.90
N ILE A 148 13.91 -7.72 6.56
CA ILE A 148 12.75 -7.16 7.25
C ILE A 148 12.60 -7.82 8.61
N LYS A 149 12.82 -7.06 9.69
CA LYS A 149 12.80 -7.55 11.07
C LYS A 149 11.42 -7.45 11.73
N ALA A 150 10.57 -6.54 11.23
CA ALA A 150 9.22 -6.39 11.73
C ALA A 150 8.29 -5.92 10.59
N THR A 151 7.09 -6.48 10.55
CA THR A 151 6.04 -6.10 9.59
C THR A 151 4.78 -5.72 10.34
N VAL A 152 4.23 -4.55 10.02
CA VAL A 152 2.92 -4.14 10.52
C VAL A 152 1.96 -4.06 9.34
N THR A 153 0.77 -4.64 9.48
CA THR A 153 -0.34 -4.42 8.55
C THR A 153 -1.46 -3.67 9.23
N SER A 154 -1.98 -2.64 8.57
CA SER A 154 -3.14 -1.88 9.06
C SER A 154 -4.30 -2.09 8.11
N THR A 155 -5.40 -2.68 8.62
CA THR A 155 -6.63 -2.95 7.85
C THR A 155 -6.36 -3.63 6.51
N MET A 156 -5.51 -4.68 6.52
CA MET A 156 -4.99 -5.29 5.32
C MET A 156 -6.05 -5.91 4.42
N TYR A 157 -5.76 -5.90 3.12
CA TYR A 157 -6.42 -6.73 2.10
C TYR A 157 -5.40 -7.69 1.48
N ASP A 158 -5.84 -8.89 1.18
CA ASP A 158 -5.19 -9.73 0.19
C ASP A 158 -5.75 -9.37 -1.20
N MET A 159 -5.00 -8.53 -1.93
CA MET A 159 -5.41 -8.07 -3.25
C MET A 159 -5.50 -9.20 -4.28
N SER A 160 -4.73 -10.27 -4.12
CA SER A 160 -4.86 -11.47 -4.98
C SER A 160 -6.17 -12.22 -4.71
N ARG A 161 -6.51 -12.42 -3.44
CA ARG A 161 -7.75 -13.11 -3.04
C ARG A 161 -8.99 -12.32 -3.47
N VAL A 162 -9.04 -11.00 -3.23
CA VAL A 162 -10.22 -10.23 -3.62
C VAL A 162 -10.41 -10.15 -5.13
N ASN A 163 -9.34 -10.09 -5.92
CA ASN A 163 -9.44 -10.13 -7.38
C ASN A 163 -9.82 -11.52 -7.91
N ALA A 164 -9.33 -12.59 -7.26
CA ALA A 164 -9.61 -13.96 -7.69
C ALA A 164 -10.97 -14.48 -7.22
N ASN A 165 -11.40 -14.13 -6.02
CA ASN A 165 -12.55 -14.73 -5.36
C ASN A 165 -13.69 -13.74 -5.07
N GLY A 166 -13.48 -12.43 -5.29
CA GLY A 166 -14.43 -11.41 -4.88
C GLY A 166 -14.44 -11.17 -3.35
N TYR A 167 -15.28 -10.24 -2.90
CA TYR A 167 -15.50 -10.06 -1.46
C TYR A 167 -16.20 -11.28 -0.87
N PHE A 168 -15.74 -11.70 0.31
CA PHE A 168 -16.25 -12.87 1.05
C PHE A 168 -16.18 -14.19 0.24
N ASP A 169 -15.21 -14.29 -0.69
CA ASP A 169 -15.02 -15.42 -1.59
C ASP A 169 -16.29 -15.80 -2.39
N SER A 170 -17.03 -14.79 -2.81
CA SER A 170 -18.32 -14.95 -3.50
C SER A 170 -18.20 -15.40 -4.96
N MET A 171 -17.00 -15.39 -5.54
CA MET A 171 -16.76 -15.73 -6.95
C MET A 171 -16.29 -17.18 -7.09
N ASN A 172 -17.03 -17.98 -7.87
CA ASN A 172 -16.63 -19.35 -8.22
C ASN A 172 -15.69 -19.42 -9.44
N ALA A 173 -15.30 -20.64 -9.84
CA ALA A 173 -14.38 -20.86 -10.95
C ALA A 173 -14.92 -20.38 -12.31
N ASP A 174 -16.22 -20.57 -12.57
CA ASP A 174 -16.85 -20.15 -13.84
C ASP A 174 -16.93 -18.62 -13.94
N GLN A 175 -17.30 -17.95 -12.85
CA GLN A 175 -17.31 -16.48 -12.77
C GLN A 175 -15.90 -15.91 -12.93
N ARG A 176 -14.89 -16.56 -12.36
CA ARG A 176 -13.49 -16.17 -12.52
C ARG A 176 -13.00 -16.40 -13.96
N HIS A 177 -13.44 -17.49 -14.61
CA HIS A 177 -13.15 -17.71 -16.03
C HIS A 177 -13.76 -16.61 -16.90
N GLU A 178 -15.03 -16.26 -16.66
CA GLU A 178 -15.71 -15.19 -17.39
C GLU A 178 -15.03 -13.83 -17.18
N LEU A 179 -14.60 -13.51 -15.97
CA LEU A 179 -13.82 -12.30 -15.69
C LEU A 179 -12.52 -12.27 -16.51
N ARG A 180 -11.78 -13.40 -16.57
CA ARG A 180 -10.57 -13.47 -17.40
C ARG A 180 -10.89 -13.29 -18.88
N ARG A 181 -12.00 -13.83 -19.37
CA ARG A 181 -12.44 -13.65 -20.77
C ARG A 181 -12.64 -12.16 -21.07
N GLN A 182 -13.38 -11.44 -20.22
CA GLN A 182 -13.63 -10.00 -20.36
C GLN A 182 -12.33 -9.18 -20.30
N LEU A 183 -11.42 -9.51 -19.38
CA LEU A 183 -10.14 -8.84 -19.27
C LEU A 183 -9.23 -9.09 -20.49
N ASN A 184 -9.28 -10.30 -21.09
CA ASN A 184 -8.53 -10.59 -22.31
C ASN A 184 -9.13 -9.88 -23.54
N GLU A 185 -10.44 -9.71 -23.61
CA GLU A 185 -11.08 -8.86 -24.62
C GLU A 185 -10.62 -7.41 -24.47
N GLN A 186 -10.55 -6.90 -23.23
CA GLN A 186 -10.03 -5.57 -22.98
C GLN A 186 -8.56 -5.44 -23.44
N ARG A 187 -7.69 -6.43 -23.20
CA ARG A 187 -6.31 -6.40 -23.71
C ARG A 187 -6.26 -6.26 -25.23
N THR A 188 -7.15 -6.94 -25.94
CA THR A 188 -7.25 -6.83 -27.41
C THR A 188 -7.65 -5.41 -27.83
N ILE A 189 -8.59 -4.79 -27.10
CA ILE A 189 -9.02 -3.41 -27.35
C ILE A 189 -7.88 -2.44 -27.07
N ASP A 190 -7.23 -2.56 -25.92
CA ASP A 190 -6.10 -1.73 -25.50
C ASP A 190 -4.97 -1.77 -26.54
N THR A 191 -4.63 -2.98 -27.03
CA THR A 191 -3.61 -3.17 -28.08
C THR A 191 -3.98 -2.49 -29.40
N LYS A 192 -5.25 -2.59 -29.81
CA LYS A 192 -5.72 -1.94 -31.05
C LYS A 192 -5.71 -0.41 -30.95
N ASN A 193 -6.02 0.11 -29.76
CA ASN A 193 -6.13 1.55 -29.51
C ASN A 193 -4.77 2.20 -29.16
N GLY A 194 -3.76 1.40 -28.80
CA GLY A 194 -2.50 1.92 -28.28
C GLY A 194 -2.65 2.66 -26.95
N SER A 195 -3.70 2.35 -26.19
CA SER A 195 -4.03 2.98 -24.91
C SER A 195 -4.65 1.96 -23.95
N TYR A 196 -4.62 2.25 -22.66
CA TYR A 196 -5.06 1.33 -21.61
C TYR A 196 -6.32 1.85 -20.94
N ALA A 197 -7.37 1.01 -20.88
CA ALA A 197 -8.57 1.31 -20.13
C ALA A 197 -8.30 1.31 -18.62
N LEU A 198 -8.83 2.29 -17.91
CA LEU A 198 -8.74 2.38 -16.46
C LEU A 198 -10.03 1.88 -15.80
N THR A 199 -9.89 1.32 -14.61
CA THR A 199 -10.99 0.86 -13.76
C THR A 199 -10.61 0.95 -12.30
N GLY A 200 -11.59 0.82 -11.41
CA GLY A 200 -11.37 1.00 -9.98
C GLY A 200 -11.29 2.47 -9.59
N GLY A 201 -10.72 2.74 -8.43
CA GLY A 201 -10.86 4.05 -7.80
C GLY A 201 -12.25 4.21 -7.17
N VAL A 202 -12.49 5.37 -6.60
CA VAL A 202 -13.80 5.70 -6.01
C VAL A 202 -14.64 6.47 -7.01
N VAL A 203 -15.82 5.95 -7.31
CA VAL A 203 -16.73 6.56 -8.31
C VAL A 203 -17.32 7.87 -7.80
N ASP A 204 -17.55 8.82 -8.72
CA ASP A 204 -18.19 10.10 -8.45
C ASP A 204 -18.96 10.54 -9.71
N PRO A 205 -20.29 10.82 -9.64
CA PRO A 205 -21.13 10.80 -8.43
C PRO A 205 -21.33 9.38 -7.88
N LEU A 206 -21.54 9.32 -6.55
CA LEU A 206 -21.74 8.06 -5.84
C LEU A 206 -23.14 7.51 -6.13
N PRO A 207 -23.31 6.26 -6.64
CA PRO A 207 -24.61 5.62 -6.77
C PRO A 207 -25.29 5.40 -5.40
N ASP A 208 -26.62 5.40 -5.36
CA ASP A 208 -27.39 5.30 -4.11
C ASP A 208 -27.28 3.92 -3.43
N ASP A 209 -27.17 2.86 -4.22
CA ASP A 209 -27.23 1.46 -3.80
C ASP A 209 -25.88 0.81 -3.51
N VAL A 210 -24.82 1.62 -3.32
CA VAL A 210 -23.49 1.08 -3.02
C VAL A 210 -23.36 0.62 -1.56
N PRO A 211 -22.50 -0.37 -1.27
CA PRO A 211 -22.20 -0.79 0.08
C PRO A 211 -21.70 0.37 0.96
N TRP A 212 -22.01 0.32 2.26
CA TRP A 212 -21.67 1.38 3.21
C TRP A 212 -20.19 1.76 3.21
N PHE A 213 -19.29 0.79 3.06
CA PHE A 213 -17.84 1.04 3.04
C PHE A 213 -17.38 1.80 1.77
N VAL A 214 -18.13 1.70 0.66
CA VAL A 214 -17.87 2.49 -0.55
C VAL A 214 -18.25 3.95 -0.31
N LYS A 215 -19.34 4.21 0.46
CA LYS A 215 -19.72 5.56 0.90
C LYS A 215 -18.63 6.19 1.77
N ASP A 216 -18.03 5.41 2.66
CA ASP A 216 -16.93 5.88 3.51
C ASP A 216 -15.68 6.24 2.70
N TYR A 217 -15.33 5.42 1.69
CA TYR A 217 -14.21 5.74 0.79
C TYR A 217 -14.48 7.01 -0.02
N HIS A 218 -15.71 7.18 -0.53
CA HIS A 218 -16.10 8.41 -1.22
C HIS A 218 -15.96 9.63 -0.31
N ASN A 219 -16.51 9.56 0.91
CA ASN A 219 -16.44 10.63 1.91
C ASN A 219 -15.02 11.01 2.32
N TYR A 220 -14.05 10.13 2.10
CA TYR A 220 -12.65 10.43 2.32
C TYR A 220 -11.97 10.93 1.03
N TYR A 221 -11.92 10.12 -0.02
CA TYR A 221 -11.11 10.40 -1.21
C TYR A 221 -11.67 11.47 -2.14
N LYS A 222 -12.98 11.76 -2.08
CA LYS A 222 -13.65 12.75 -2.94
C LYS A 222 -13.97 14.06 -2.23
N THR A 223 -13.55 14.23 -0.99
CA THR A 223 -13.74 15.45 -0.20
C THR A 223 -12.38 16.00 0.29
N ASP A 224 -12.37 17.22 0.81
CA ASP A 224 -11.17 17.87 1.36
C ASP A 224 -10.51 17.09 2.51
N ARG A 225 -11.21 16.10 3.05
CA ARG A 225 -10.67 15.22 4.09
C ARG A 225 -9.46 14.40 3.65
N GLY A 226 -9.44 13.94 2.42
CA GLY A 226 -8.40 13.03 1.94
C GLY A 226 -8.17 13.10 0.43
N TYR A 227 -8.80 14.05 -0.25
CA TYR A 227 -8.58 14.24 -1.68
C TYR A 227 -7.12 14.60 -1.97
N HIS A 228 -6.53 13.93 -2.95
CA HIS A 228 -5.24 14.31 -3.49
C HIS A 228 -5.20 14.13 -5.00
N LYS A 229 -4.70 15.14 -5.73
CA LYS A 229 -4.74 15.17 -7.20
C LYS A 229 -4.03 14.00 -7.89
N ARG A 230 -3.01 13.39 -7.24
CA ARG A 230 -2.26 12.24 -7.78
C ARG A 230 -2.82 10.89 -7.33
N SER A 231 -3.75 10.85 -6.39
CA SER A 231 -4.36 9.60 -5.91
C SER A 231 -5.34 9.04 -6.93
N LEU A 232 -5.21 7.76 -7.26
CA LEU A 232 -6.15 7.06 -8.14
C LEU A 232 -7.54 6.93 -7.52
N ASN A 233 -7.62 6.85 -6.19
CA ASN A 233 -8.89 6.83 -5.48
C ASN A 233 -9.62 8.19 -5.57
N SER A 234 -8.88 9.28 -5.73
CA SER A 234 -9.43 10.62 -5.89
C SER A 234 -9.72 10.97 -7.37
N ASN A 235 -8.86 10.55 -8.31
CA ASN A 235 -8.89 11.04 -9.70
C ASN A 235 -8.58 9.96 -10.73
N GLY A 236 -9.16 8.80 -10.68
CA GLY A 236 -8.89 7.85 -11.74
C GLY A 236 -9.11 6.41 -11.36
N GLY A 237 -8.23 5.57 -11.82
CA GLY A 237 -8.28 4.14 -11.58
C GLY A 237 -7.02 3.45 -12.06
N TRP A 238 -6.95 2.19 -11.81
CA TRP A 238 -5.90 1.31 -12.25
C TRP A 238 -6.08 0.86 -13.70
N ASN A 239 -4.98 0.53 -14.36
CA ASN A 239 -5.03 -0.23 -15.61
C ASN A 239 -5.89 -1.48 -15.40
N LYS A 240 -7.01 -1.57 -16.15
CA LYS A 240 -8.06 -2.57 -15.94
C LYS A 240 -7.52 -4.00 -16.00
N THR A 241 -6.56 -4.26 -16.89
CA THR A 241 -6.01 -5.59 -17.09
C THR A 241 -4.99 -6.02 -16.02
N SER A 242 -4.60 -5.12 -15.11
CA SER A 242 -3.77 -5.46 -13.94
C SER A 242 -4.38 -6.56 -13.07
N ALA A 243 -5.71 -6.67 -13.03
CA ALA A 243 -6.41 -7.72 -12.27
C ALA A 243 -6.00 -9.13 -12.70
N LEU A 244 -5.61 -9.35 -13.97
CA LEU A 244 -5.18 -10.68 -14.46
C LEU A 244 -4.00 -11.25 -13.66
N SER A 245 -3.01 -10.42 -13.31
CA SER A 245 -1.88 -10.85 -12.50
C SER A 245 -2.31 -11.22 -11.09
N PHE A 246 -3.12 -10.39 -10.44
CA PHE A 246 -3.62 -10.68 -9.08
C PHE A 246 -4.48 -11.94 -9.02
N ILE A 247 -5.29 -12.23 -10.04
CA ILE A 247 -6.12 -13.45 -10.09
C ILE A 247 -5.26 -14.73 -10.05
N ASN A 248 -4.07 -14.69 -10.65
CA ASN A 248 -3.25 -15.89 -10.85
C ASN A 248 -1.97 -15.95 -10.00
N MET A 249 -1.67 -14.88 -9.22
CA MET A 249 -0.46 -14.79 -8.40
C MET A 249 -0.83 -14.53 -6.92
N PRO A 250 -1.18 -15.59 -6.17
CA PRO A 250 -1.58 -15.44 -4.78
C PRO A 250 -0.42 -14.95 -3.91
N LEU A 251 -0.63 -13.84 -3.20
CA LEU A 251 0.40 -13.14 -2.42
C LEU A 251 0.83 -13.92 -1.16
N LEU A 252 -0.11 -14.60 -0.51
CA LEU A 252 0.11 -15.18 0.82
C LEU A 252 0.40 -16.70 0.78
N THR A 253 0.99 -17.19 -0.31
CA THR A 253 1.27 -18.63 -0.50
C THR A 253 2.23 -19.16 0.55
N TYR A 254 3.29 -18.42 0.85
CA TYR A 254 4.34 -18.81 1.80
C TYR A 254 4.38 -17.93 3.06
N SER A 255 3.25 -17.33 3.43
CA SER A 255 3.18 -16.45 4.60
C SER A 255 3.45 -17.17 5.93
N ASP A 256 3.29 -18.48 5.98
CA ASP A 256 3.68 -19.36 7.10
C ASP A 256 5.20 -19.48 7.31
N GLU A 257 6.00 -19.09 6.31
CA GLU A 257 7.45 -19.09 6.39
C GLU A 257 8.03 -17.78 6.95
N ILE A 258 7.23 -16.75 7.23
CA ILE A 258 7.68 -15.48 7.80
C ILE A 258 8.22 -15.72 9.22
N ARG A 259 9.53 -15.49 9.42
CA ARG A 259 10.20 -15.67 10.71
C ARG A 259 10.31 -14.38 11.53
N SER A 260 10.28 -13.21 10.86
CA SER A 260 10.31 -11.91 11.53
C SER A 260 9.01 -11.61 12.29
N ALA A 261 9.04 -10.62 13.19
CA ALA A 261 7.87 -10.22 13.95
C ALA A 261 6.75 -9.66 13.03
N VAL A 262 5.49 -10.01 13.30
CA VAL A 262 4.33 -9.48 12.57
C VAL A 262 3.27 -9.00 13.55
N LEU A 263 2.83 -7.75 13.38
CA LEU A 263 1.65 -7.18 14.02
C LEU A 263 0.59 -6.87 12.96
N MET A 264 -0.58 -7.47 13.07
CA MET A 264 -1.72 -7.20 12.21
C MET A 264 -2.76 -6.42 13.00
N ILE A 265 -3.13 -5.22 12.52
CA ILE A 265 -4.13 -4.36 13.15
C ILE A 265 -5.35 -4.26 12.25
N HIS A 266 -6.55 -4.53 12.78
CA HIS A 266 -7.78 -4.43 12.00
C HIS A 266 -8.94 -3.91 12.86
N GLY A 267 -9.88 -3.19 12.23
CA GLY A 267 -11.08 -2.73 12.91
C GLY A 267 -12.10 -3.86 13.07
N GLU A 268 -12.74 -3.94 14.24
CA GLU A 268 -13.76 -4.95 14.55
C GLU A 268 -14.92 -4.94 13.54
N LYS A 269 -15.37 -3.75 13.15
CA LYS A 269 -16.50 -3.54 12.22
C LYS A 269 -16.08 -3.40 10.76
N ALA A 270 -14.80 -3.59 10.45
CA ALA A 270 -14.34 -3.50 9.08
C ALA A 270 -14.85 -4.69 8.25
N HIS A 271 -15.44 -4.41 7.08
CA HIS A 271 -15.91 -5.44 6.15
C HIS A 271 -14.77 -6.37 5.67
N SER A 272 -13.52 -5.88 5.71
CA SER A 272 -12.32 -6.57 5.29
C SER A 272 -11.60 -7.36 6.39
N ARG A 273 -12.15 -7.41 7.61
CA ARG A 273 -11.50 -8.04 8.78
C ARG A 273 -11.09 -9.49 8.53
N TYR A 274 -11.91 -10.24 7.80
CA TYR A 274 -11.64 -11.64 7.48
C TYR A 274 -10.30 -11.86 6.73
N PHE A 275 -9.81 -10.88 5.97
CA PHE A 275 -8.49 -11.00 5.32
C PHE A 275 -7.37 -11.10 6.37
N SER A 276 -7.40 -10.25 7.40
CA SER A 276 -6.39 -10.31 8.47
C SER A 276 -6.56 -11.57 9.32
N GLU A 277 -7.77 -11.94 9.69
CA GLU A 277 -8.01 -13.15 10.50
C GLU A 277 -7.53 -14.42 9.80
N ASP A 278 -7.80 -14.55 8.50
CA ASP A 278 -7.40 -15.74 7.74
C ASP A 278 -5.92 -15.74 7.39
N ALA A 279 -5.31 -14.58 7.14
CA ALA A 279 -3.87 -14.47 6.97
C ALA A 279 -3.15 -14.82 8.28
N PHE A 280 -3.61 -14.30 9.41
CA PHE A 280 -3.03 -14.55 10.73
C PHE A 280 -3.02 -16.05 11.08
N LYS A 281 -4.08 -16.78 10.75
CA LYS A 281 -4.15 -18.25 10.97
C LYS A 281 -3.06 -19.02 10.24
N LYS A 282 -2.50 -18.46 9.16
CA LYS A 282 -1.39 -19.10 8.41
C LYS A 282 -0.03 -18.81 9.02
N LEU A 283 0.12 -17.69 9.76
CA LEU A 283 1.39 -17.30 10.32
C LEU A 283 1.82 -18.30 11.43
N THR A 284 3.12 -18.59 11.48
CA THR A 284 3.73 -19.48 12.47
C THR A 284 4.69 -18.73 13.40
N GLY A 285 4.99 -19.32 14.55
CA GLY A 285 5.87 -18.73 15.57
C GLY A 285 5.12 -17.91 16.62
N ASP A 286 5.82 -17.51 17.66
CA ASP A 286 5.32 -16.82 18.85
C ASP A 286 5.44 -15.29 18.81
N ASN A 287 6.09 -14.77 17.77
CA ASN A 287 6.29 -13.33 17.53
C ASN A 287 5.25 -12.74 16.54
N LYS A 288 4.04 -13.25 16.57
CA LYS A 288 2.91 -12.82 15.73
C LYS A 288 1.77 -12.34 16.60
N GLU A 289 1.16 -11.23 16.23
CA GLU A 289 0.04 -10.65 16.96
C GLU A 289 -1.06 -10.17 16.00
N LEU A 290 -2.31 -10.42 16.34
CA LEU A 290 -3.50 -9.86 15.68
C LEU A 290 -4.24 -8.98 16.69
N LEU A 291 -4.26 -7.69 16.43
CA LEU A 291 -4.97 -6.70 17.26
C LEU A 291 -6.25 -6.27 16.54
N ILE A 292 -7.39 -6.66 17.11
CA ILE A 292 -8.71 -6.20 16.64
C ILE A 292 -9.14 -5.01 17.51
N LEU A 293 -9.29 -3.85 16.88
CA LEU A 293 -9.69 -2.61 17.56
C LEU A 293 -11.22 -2.56 17.71
N PRO A 294 -11.73 -2.57 18.94
CA PRO A 294 -13.18 -2.55 19.20
C PRO A 294 -13.85 -1.32 18.58
N GLY A 295 -14.98 -1.54 17.91
CA GLY A 295 -15.80 -0.48 17.31
C GLY A 295 -15.21 0.20 16.07
N ALA A 296 -13.93 -0.05 15.73
CA ALA A 296 -13.27 0.56 14.60
C ALA A 296 -13.75 -0.04 13.26
N VAL A 297 -13.75 0.77 12.21
CA VAL A 297 -14.15 0.43 10.84
C VAL A 297 -12.94 0.48 9.89
N SER A 298 -13.12 0.11 8.62
CA SER A 298 -12.03 0.02 7.63
C SER A 298 -11.26 1.34 7.42
N TYR A 299 -11.93 2.48 7.47
CA TYR A 299 -11.30 3.79 7.25
C TYR A 299 -10.73 4.43 8.53
N THR A 300 -10.82 3.78 9.68
CA THR A 300 -10.26 4.30 10.93
C THR A 300 -8.76 4.60 10.82
N HIS A 301 -8.03 3.85 9.98
CA HIS A 301 -6.63 4.10 9.67
C HIS A 301 -6.39 5.42 8.91
N LEU A 302 -7.43 5.99 8.31
CA LEU A 302 -7.38 7.28 7.62
C LEU A 302 -7.66 8.46 8.58
N ARG A 303 -8.12 8.16 9.81
CA ARG A 303 -8.56 9.14 10.81
C ARG A 303 -7.54 9.45 11.91
N ALA A 304 -6.28 9.19 11.73
CA ALA A 304 -5.27 9.33 12.78
C ALA A 304 -5.20 10.72 13.48
N HIS A 305 -6.06 11.67 13.11
CA HIS A 305 -6.17 13.01 13.70
C HIS A 305 -7.51 13.32 14.37
N GLU A 306 -8.48 12.40 14.43
CA GLU A 306 -9.79 12.68 15.00
C GLU A 306 -9.97 12.14 16.44
N THR A 307 -8.91 11.70 17.10
CA THR A 307 -8.91 11.30 18.52
C THR A 307 -7.99 12.17 19.35
#